data_a46fd7b0ed8f0bd8e0d0404d4d6fe6ce
#
_entry.id   a46fd7b0ed8f0bd8e0d0404d4d6fe6ce
#
_cell.length_a   1.000
_cell.length_b   1.000
_cell.length_c   1.000
_cell.angle_alpha   90.00
_cell.angle_beta   90.00
_cell.angle_gamma   90.00
#
_symmetry.space_group_name_H-M   'P 1'
#
loop_
_entity.id
_entity.type
_entity.pdbx_description
1 polymer ?
#
loop_
_entity_poly.entity_id
_entity_poly.type
_entity_poly.pdbx_seq_one_letter_code
_entity_poly.pdbx_strand_id
1 'polypeptide(L)'
;MKLGCAGCLILSIGLMFLAVVAGGFLFLSGNIFEEPRFEGAEWSRVDTSPPLSKLAELVQRDAGHSGRQDPVVLGEREITALVARHLSDTAGLRFDPFTVRLTPGQFVLQGRTVVGNLLQGPPFAQVASQLPAAQLRRPIWITARGDISVEPGEPGGKPGRARLNLTEFTLGKQPVGAWPFSIVMGPAGSRLLKWAVPGSVRSIEIEDRRVVIRTR
;
A
#
# COMPACT_ATOMS: atom_id res chain seq x y z
N MET A 1 20.83 22.34 48.33
CA MET A 1 20.79 22.62 46.90
C MET A 1 19.44 23.24 46.55
N LYS A 2 19.41 24.55 46.20
CA LYS A 2 18.19 25.24 45.80
C LYS A 2 17.97 24.90 44.32
N LEU A 3 17.10 23.94 44.02
CA LEU A 3 16.57 23.78 42.65
C LEU A 3 15.78 25.06 42.37
N GLY A 4 16.37 25.93 41.57
CA GLY A 4 15.73 27.19 41.21
C GLY A 4 14.44 26.93 40.45
N CYS A 5 13.50 27.86 40.50
CA CYS A 5 12.17 27.86 39.89
C CYS A 5 12.19 27.44 38.41
N ALA A 6 13.31 27.67 37.70
CA ALA A 6 13.52 27.25 36.32
C ALA A 6 13.60 25.72 36.14
N GLY A 7 14.20 24.99 37.10
CA GLY A 7 14.26 23.53 37.03
C GLY A 7 12.92 22.85 37.22
N CYS A 8 12.05 23.38 38.09
CA CYS A 8 10.69 22.89 38.25
C CYS A 8 9.83 23.14 36.99
N LEU A 9 10.04 24.29 36.35
CA LEU A 9 9.29 24.65 35.14
C LEU A 9 9.67 23.79 33.95
N ILE A 10 10.95 23.50 33.76
CA ILE A 10 11.44 22.59 32.69
C ILE A 10 10.93 21.16 32.93
N LEU A 11 10.93 20.70 34.18
CA LEU A 11 10.48 19.37 34.55
C LEU A 11 8.96 19.21 34.35
N SER A 12 8.17 20.25 34.69
CA SER A 12 6.72 20.23 34.49
C SER A 12 6.34 20.28 33.00
N ILE A 13 7.05 21.07 32.16
CA ILE A 13 6.86 21.09 30.70
C ILE A 13 7.23 19.74 30.09
N GLY A 14 8.35 19.15 30.51
CA GLY A 14 8.78 17.83 30.06
C GLY A 14 7.75 16.73 30.40
N LEU A 15 7.20 16.76 31.60
CA LEU A 15 6.20 15.81 32.08
C LEU A 15 4.85 16.00 31.37
N MET A 16 4.46 17.25 31.11
CA MET A 16 3.26 17.56 30.30
C MET A 16 3.42 17.10 28.88
N PHE A 17 4.58 17.32 28.24
CA PHE A 17 4.87 16.85 26.91
C PHE A 17 4.83 15.33 26.84
N LEU A 18 5.43 14.63 27.79
CA LEU A 18 5.42 13.18 27.90
C LEU A 18 4.00 12.63 28.10
N ALA A 19 3.16 13.29 28.89
CA ALA A 19 1.76 12.92 29.09
C ALA A 19 0.92 13.10 27.81
N VAL A 20 1.15 14.19 27.05
CA VAL A 20 0.48 14.44 25.77
C VAL A 20 0.92 13.40 24.74
N VAL A 21 2.22 13.09 24.66
CA VAL A 21 2.73 12.07 23.75
C VAL A 21 2.21 10.68 24.13
N ALA A 22 2.24 10.31 25.40
CA ALA A 22 1.74 9.03 25.89
C ALA A 22 0.21 8.92 25.73
N GLY A 23 -0.54 9.97 26.07
CA GLY A 23 -2.00 10.02 25.88
C GLY A 23 -2.39 9.96 24.41
N GLY A 24 -1.70 10.70 23.56
CA GLY A 24 -1.86 10.64 22.11
C GLY A 24 -1.55 9.26 21.56
N PHE A 25 -0.48 8.63 22.02
CA PHE A 25 -0.10 7.27 21.63
C PHE A 25 -1.15 6.23 22.07
N LEU A 26 -1.66 6.32 23.29
CA LEU A 26 -2.71 5.42 23.78
C LEU A 26 -4.03 5.61 23.04
N PHE A 27 -4.41 6.85 22.73
CA PHE A 27 -5.61 7.15 21.95
C PHE A 27 -5.48 6.64 20.51
N LEU A 28 -4.33 6.87 19.86
CA LEU A 28 -4.04 6.38 18.53
C LEU A 28 -3.99 4.85 18.50
N SER A 29 -3.39 4.22 19.52
CA SER A 29 -3.26 2.75 19.55
C SER A 29 -4.61 2.04 19.65
N GLY A 30 -5.61 2.61 20.30
CA GLY A 30 -6.97 2.05 20.34
C GLY A 30 -7.57 1.95 18.94
N ASN A 31 -7.58 3.06 18.21
CA ASN A 31 -8.19 3.16 16.89
C ASN A 31 -7.41 2.40 15.78
N ILE A 32 -6.10 2.26 15.94
CA ILE A 32 -5.24 1.55 14.97
C ILE A 32 -5.57 0.06 14.89
N PHE A 33 -6.00 -0.56 16.00
CA PHE A 33 -6.31 -2.00 16.04
C PHE A 33 -7.80 -2.30 15.83
N GLU A 34 -8.64 -1.28 15.67
CA GLU A 34 -10.05 -1.50 15.36
C GLU A 34 -10.25 -1.85 13.89
N GLU A 35 -11.16 -2.80 13.67
CA GLU A 35 -11.57 -3.18 12.32
C GLU A 35 -12.32 -2.03 11.66
N PRO A 36 -11.90 -1.57 10.48
CA PRO A 36 -12.63 -0.54 9.76
C PRO A 36 -14.00 -1.09 9.35
N ARG A 37 -15.04 -0.26 9.45
CA ARG A 37 -16.36 -0.62 8.91
C ARG A 37 -16.24 -0.76 7.41
N PHE A 38 -16.46 -1.98 6.93
CA PHE A 38 -16.38 -2.30 5.53
C PHE A 38 -17.74 -2.78 5.06
N GLU A 39 -18.39 -1.99 4.21
CA GLU A 39 -19.65 -2.39 3.59
C GLU A 39 -19.36 -3.18 2.31
N GLY A 40 -19.68 -4.47 2.32
CA GLY A 40 -19.87 -5.24 1.10
C GLY A 40 -18.65 -5.85 0.42
N ALA A 41 -17.54 -6.09 1.11
CA ALA A 41 -16.47 -6.91 0.55
C ALA A 41 -16.66 -8.38 0.91
N GLU A 42 -16.96 -9.21 -0.06
CA GLU A 42 -16.71 -10.63 0.07
C GLU A 42 -15.19 -10.86 0.06
N TRP A 43 -14.65 -11.23 1.22
CA TRP A 43 -13.26 -11.63 1.38
C TRP A 43 -13.04 -12.96 0.65
N SER A 44 -12.54 -12.95 -0.54
CA SER A 44 -12.10 -14.18 -1.19
C SER A 44 -10.61 -14.38 -0.94
N ARG A 45 -10.24 -15.60 -0.54
CA ARG A 45 -8.86 -16.05 -0.57
C ARG A 45 -8.33 -15.81 -1.98
N VAL A 46 -7.14 -15.22 -2.07
CA VAL A 46 -6.51 -14.89 -3.35
C VAL A 46 -6.19 -16.19 -4.09
N ASP A 47 -7.04 -16.52 -5.05
CA ASP A 47 -6.79 -17.61 -5.98
C ASP A 47 -5.71 -17.13 -6.98
N THR A 48 -4.57 -17.75 -6.96
CA THR A 48 -3.33 -17.29 -7.63
C THR A 48 -3.25 -17.59 -9.13
N SER A 49 -4.30 -18.10 -9.76
CA SER A 49 -4.32 -18.31 -11.21
C SER A 49 -5.28 -17.33 -11.89
N PRO A 50 -5.18 -16.87 -12.98
CA PRO A 50 -4.35 -16.66 -14.14
C PRO A 50 -4.26 -15.23 -14.71
N PRO A 51 -4.05 -14.17 -13.95
CA PRO A 51 -3.83 -12.86 -14.55
C PRO A 51 -2.49 -12.78 -15.27
N LEU A 52 -1.60 -13.77 -15.04
CA LEU A 52 -0.28 -13.84 -15.67
C LEU A 52 -0.35 -14.03 -17.19
N SER A 53 -1.37 -14.72 -17.71
CA SER A 53 -1.52 -14.91 -19.16
C SER A 53 -1.86 -13.59 -19.87
N LYS A 54 -2.70 -12.76 -19.29
CA LYS A 54 -3.04 -11.44 -19.82
C LYS A 54 -1.85 -10.47 -19.77
N LEU A 55 -1.04 -10.54 -18.72
CA LEU A 55 0.20 -9.76 -18.63
C LEU A 55 1.26 -10.26 -19.60
N ALA A 56 1.39 -11.59 -19.78
CA ALA A 56 2.29 -12.16 -20.77
C ALA A 56 1.90 -11.71 -22.19
N GLU A 57 0.60 -11.61 -22.50
CA GLU A 57 0.12 -11.07 -23.77
C GLU A 57 0.58 -9.61 -23.97
N LEU A 58 0.53 -8.76 -22.96
CA LEU A 58 1.04 -7.38 -23.06
C LEU A 58 2.53 -7.35 -23.40
N VAL A 59 3.32 -8.24 -22.78
CA VAL A 59 4.76 -8.35 -23.07
C VAL A 59 4.99 -8.85 -24.50
N GLN A 60 4.19 -9.81 -24.97
CA GLN A 60 4.28 -10.31 -26.35
C GLN A 60 3.90 -9.23 -27.38
N ARG A 61 2.93 -8.37 -27.08
CA ARG A 61 2.58 -7.22 -27.91
C ARG A 61 3.73 -6.21 -28.01
N ASP A 62 4.37 -5.94 -26.89
CA ASP A 62 5.52 -5.02 -26.82
C ASP A 62 6.71 -5.54 -27.63
N ALA A 63 6.92 -6.86 -27.62
CA ALA A 63 7.94 -7.53 -28.41
C ALA A 63 7.58 -7.71 -29.91
N GLY A 64 6.40 -7.20 -30.34
CA GLY A 64 5.96 -7.34 -31.73
C GLY A 64 5.48 -8.75 -32.13
N HIS A 65 5.34 -9.67 -31.18
CA HIS A 65 4.92 -11.06 -31.45
C HIS A 65 3.39 -11.22 -31.50
N SER A 66 2.62 -10.19 -31.21
CA SER A 66 1.16 -10.20 -31.26
C SER A 66 0.64 -8.92 -31.89
N GLY A 67 -0.13 -9.04 -32.96
CA GLY A 67 -0.80 -7.91 -33.66
C GLY A 67 -2.15 -7.52 -33.04
N ARG A 68 -2.52 -8.08 -31.89
CA ARG A 68 -3.79 -7.74 -31.23
C ARG A 68 -3.74 -6.34 -30.65
N GLN A 69 -4.78 -5.54 -30.93
CA GLN A 69 -4.94 -4.17 -30.42
C GLN A 69 -6.08 -4.06 -29.40
N ASP A 70 -6.78 -5.17 -29.14
CA ASP A 70 -7.89 -5.16 -28.17
C ASP A 70 -7.40 -4.74 -26.77
N PRO A 71 -8.16 -3.95 -26.03
CA PRO A 71 -7.78 -3.57 -24.68
C PRO A 71 -7.70 -4.81 -23.78
N VAL A 72 -6.67 -4.86 -22.94
CA VAL A 72 -6.56 -5.90 -21.92
C VAL A 72 -7.35 -5.45 -20.69
N VAL A 73 -8.34 -6.26 -20.30
CA VAL A 73 -9.23 -5.97 -19.19
C VAL A 73 -8.91 -6.89 -18.01
N LEU A 74 -8.65 -6.28 -16.85
CA LEU A 74 -8.38 -6.98 -15.59
C LEU A 74 -9.48 -6.64 -14.58
N GLY A 75 -10.14 -7.65 -14.04
CA GLY A 75 -11.14 -7.50 -13.00
C GLY A 75 -10.53 -7.31 -11.60
N GLU A 76 -11.36 -6.92 -10.63
CA GLU A 76 -10.93 -6.71 -9.23
C GLU A 76 -10.20 -7.91 -8.63
N ARG A 77 -10.66 -9.15 -8.92
CA ARG A 77 -10.01 -10.37 -8.41
C ARG A 77 -8.60 -10.53 -9.00
N GLU A 78 -8.44 -10.29 -10.29
CA GLU A 78 -7.15 -10.38 -10.97
C GLU A 78 -6.18 -9.32 -10.47
N ILE A 79 -6.65 -8.08 -10.30
CA ILE A 79 -5.85 -7.00 -9.71
C ILE A 79 -5.49 -7.30 -8.26
N THR A 80 -6.43 -7.83 -7.46
CA THR A 80 -6.17 -8.24 -6.08
C THR A 80 -5.03 -9.26 -6.02
N ALA A 81 -5.07 -10.29 -6.87
CA ALA A 81 -4.03 -11.32 -6.93
C ALA A 81 -2.67 -10.76 -7.35
N LEU A 82 -2.64 -9.88 -8.37
CA LEU A 82 -1.42 -9.24 -8.85
C LEU A 82 -0.78 -8.34 -7.78
N VAL A 83 -1.59 -7.50 -7.14
CA VAL A 83 -1.10 -6.56 -6.12
C VAL A 83 -0.63 -7.33 -4.88
N ALA A 84 -1.40 -8.33 -4.41
CA ALA A 84 -0.99 -9.16 -3.26
C ALA A 84 0.35 -9.83 -3.51
N ARG A 85 0.56 -10.41 -4.70
CA ARG A 85 1.83 -11.01 -5.10
C ARG A 85 2.95 -9.98 -5.15
N HIS A 86 2.71 -8.83 -5.79
CA HIS A 86 3.70 -7.76 -5.88
C HIS A 86 4.14 -7.26 -4.50
N LEU A 87 3.20 -7.05 -3.57
CA LEU A 87 3.48 -6.64 -2.18
C LEU A 87 4.31 -7.70 -1.44
N SER A 88 3.98 -8.99 -1.63
CA SER A 88 4.73 -10.09 -1.04
C SER A 88 6.16 -10.17 -1.60
N ASP A 89 6.31 -10.14 -2.93
CA ASP A 89 7.59 -10.35 -3.60
C ASP A 89 8.54 -9.14 -3.43
N THR A 90 8.00 -7.91 -3.42
CA THR A 90 8.81 -6.69 -3.39
C THR A 90 9.13 -6.20 -1.96
N ALA A 91 8.17 -6.32 -1.05
CA ALA A 91 8.27 -5.78 0.30
C ALA A 91 8.14 -6.84 1.41
N GLY A 92 7.94 -8.12 1.08
CA GLY A 92 7.67 -9.17 2.06
C GLY A 92 6.34 -9.01 2.80
N LEU A 93 5.48 -8.10 2.32
CA LEU A 93 4.20 -7.79 2.96
C LEU A 93 3.15 -8.82 2.58
N ARG A 94 2.71 -9.59 3.58
CA ARG A 94 1.63 -10.56 3.43
C ARG A 94 0.39 -10.05 4.13
N PHE A 95 -0.72 -10.10 3.42
CA PHE A 95 -2.04 -9.72 3.93
C PHE A 95 -2.98 -10.92 3.87
N ASP A 96 -3.78 -11.10 4.92
CA ASP A 96 -4.84 -12.10 4.99
C ASP A 96 -5.95 -11.62 5.93
N PRO A 97 -7.12 -11.22 5.39
CA PRO A 97 -7.48 -11.13 3.97
C PRO A 97 -6.88 -9.90 3.26
N PHE A 98 -6.94 -9.90 1.93
CA PHE A 98 -6.56 -8.78 1.07
C PHE A 98 -7.59 -8.59 -0.05
N THR A 99 -7.93 -7.35 -0.37
CA THR A 99 -8.83 -7.02 -1.48
C THR A 99 -8.46 -5.69 -2.13
N VAL A 100 -8.77 -5.59 -3.41
CA VAL A 100 -8.72 -4.36 -4.20
C VAL A 100 -10.13 -4.09 -4.71
N ARG A 101 -10.63 -2.90 -4.48
CA ARG A 101 -11.85 -2.37 -5.09
C ARG A 101 -11.49 -1.31 -6.10
N LEU A 102 -12.23 -1.30 -7.19
CA LEU A 102 -12.05 -0.39 -8.30
C LEU A 102 -13.33 0.42 -8.50
N THR A 103 -13.18 1.72 -8.42
CA THR A 103 -14.23 2.70 -8.77
C THR A 103 -13.70 3.62 -9.87
N PRO A 104 -14.53 4.26 -10.67
CA PRO A 104 -14.05 5.09 -11.77
C PRO A 104 -12.96 6.07 -11.34
N GLY A 105 -11.76 5.93 -11.91
CA GLY A 105 -10.58 6.75 -11.64
C GLY A 105 -9.84 6.44 -10.32
N GLN A 106 -10.36 5.55 -9.46
CA GLN A 106 -9.79 5.30 -8.13
C GLN A 106 -9.72 3.82 -7.80
N PHE A 107 -8.72 3.46 -6.97
CA PHE A 107 -8.65 2.17 -6.33
C PHE A 107 -8.69 2.31 -4.79
N VAL A 108 -9.18 1.28 -4.13
CA VAL A 108 -9.11 1.11 -2.68
C VAL A 108 -8.48 -0.24 -2.41
N LEU A 109 -7.32 -0.23 -1.77
CA LEU A 109 -6.65 -1.42 -1.25
C LEU A 109 -7.04 -1.59 0.21
N GLN A 110 -7.42 -2.79 0.60
CA GLN A 110 -7.66 -3.09 2.00
C GLN A 110 -7.15 -4.48 2.33
N GLY A 111 -6.48 -4.59 3.47
CA GLY A 111 -5.96 -5.85 3.92
C GLY A 111 -5.58 -5.86 5.39
N ARG A 112 -5.54 -7.07 5.96
CA ARG A 112 -5.11 -7.30 7.33
C ARG A 112 -3.74 -7.96 7.32
N THR A 113 -2.84 -7.43 8.13
CA THR A 113 -1.52 -8.03 8.36
C THR A 113 -1.19 -7.98 9.84
N VAL A 114 -0.02 -8.44 10.25
CA VAL A 114 0.47 -8.29 11.62
C VAL A 114 1.48 -7.17 11.70
N VAL A 115 1.52 -6.47 12.85
CA VAL A 115 2.43 -5.34 13.08
C VAL A 115 3.88 -5.71 12.76
N GLY A 116 4.32 -6.91 13.12
CA GLY A 116 5.67 -7.38 12.83
C GLY A 116 6.04 -7.37 11.35
N ASN A 117 5.10 -7.66 10.45
CA ASN A 117 5.36 -7.64 9.01
C ASN A 117 5.64 -6.21 8.48
N LEU A 118 5.04 -5.19 9.11
CA LEU A 118 5.26 -3.79 8.74
C LEU A 118 6.61 -3.26 9.21
N LEU A 119 7.14 -3.85 10.29
CA LEU A 119 8.37 -3.39 10.94
C LEU A 119 9.61 -4.17 10.55
N GLN A 120 9.54 -5.06 9.53
CA GLN A 120 10.68 -5.89 9.10
C GLN A 120 11.77 -5.11 8.37
N GLY A 121 11.43 -3.98 7.77
CA GLY A 121 12.38 -3.16 7.00
C GLY A 121 13.12 -2.11 7.83
N PRO A 122 14.33 -1.68 7.42
CA PRO A 122 14.95 -0.50 8.01
C PRO A 122 14.11 0.76 7.71
N PRO A 123 14.00 1.71 8.66
CA PRO A 123 14.69 1.78 9.95
C PRO A 123 13.97 1.07 11.11
N PHE A 124 12.81 0.44 10.88
CA PHE A 124 11.92 -0.05 11.94
C PHE A 124 12.32 -1.39 12.54
N ALA A 125 13.21 -2.15 11.89
CA ALA A 125 13.67 -3.43 12.42
C ALA A 125 14.28 -3.32 13.84
N GLN A 126 14.96 -2.21 14.14
CA GLN A 126 15.49 -1.94 15.47
C GLN A 126 14.37 -1.68 16.48
N VAL A 127 13.31 -0.98 16.09
CA VAL A 127 12.14 -0.75 16.94
C VAL A 127 11.40 -2.07 17.18
N ALA A 128 11.26 -2.89 16.15
CA ALA A 128 10.63 -4.21 16.25
C ALA A 128 11.34 -5.12 17.26
N SER A 129 12.68 -5.09 17.34
CA SER A 129 13.46 -5.89 18.29
C SER A 129 13.22 -5.51 19.76
N GLN A 130 12.71 -4.31 20.03
CA GLN A 130 12.40 -3.83 21.38
C GLN A 130 10.93 -4.08 21.78
N LEU A 131 10.07 -4.45 20.83
CA LEU A 131 8.66 -4.70 21.10
C LEU A 131 8.41 -6.13 21.58
N PRO A 132 7.50 -6.33 22.55
CA PRO A 132 7.08 -7.66 22.97
C PRO A 132 6.49 -8.44 21.80
N ALA A 133 6.79 -9.74 21.72
CA ALA A 133 6.28 -10.62 20.65
C ALA A 133 4.75 -10.60 20.52
N ALA A 134 4.03 -10.39 21.62
CA ALA A 134 2.58 -10.25 21.62
C ALA A 134 2.09 -9.03 20.83
N GLN A 135 2.82 -7.92 20.87
CA GLN A 135 2.49 -6.71 20.11
C GLN A 135 2.81 -6.88 18.62
N LEU A 136 3.91 -7.55 18.29
CA LEU A 136 4.28 -7.83 16.89
C LEU A 136 3.28 -8.75 16.19
N ARG A 137 2.61 -9.63 16.94
CA ARG A 137 1.59 -10.55 16.42
C ARG A 137 0.19 -9.95 16.34
N ARG A 138 -0.02 -8.72 16.83
CA ARG A 138 -1.34 -8.08 16.75
C ARG A 138 -1.72 -7.83 15.29
N PRO A 139 -2.94 -8.24 14.91
CA PRO A 139 -3.45 -7.93 13.58
C PRO A 139 -3.73 -6.43 13.47
N ILE A 140 -3.44 -5.88 12.29
CA ILE A 140 -3.72 -4.49 11.94
C ILE A 140 -4.33 -4.44 10.55
N TRP A 141 -5.36 -3.61 10.39
CA TRP A 141 -5.96 -3.34 9.10
C TRP A 141 -5.28 -2.14 8.43
N ILE A 142 -5.05 -2.27 7.15
CA ILE A 142 -4.50 -1.22 6.31
C ILE A 142 -5.48 -0.93 5.20
N THR A 143 -5.83 0.34 5.04
CA THR A 143 -6.60 0.80 3.89
C THR A 143 -5.80 1.89 3.19
N ALA A 144 -5.67 1.77 1.86
CA ALA A 144 -5.03 2.78 1.03
C ALA A 144 -5.95 3.10 -0.15
N ARG A 145 -6.16 4.38 -0.42
CA ARG A 145 -6.93 4.88 -1.56
C ARG A 145 -6.04 5.73 -2.45
N GLY A 146 -6.28 5.68 -3.74
CA GLY A 146 -5.51 6.47 -4.70
C GLY A 146 -5.98 6.31 -6.13
N ASP A 147 -5.17 6.82 -7.04
CA ASP A 147 -5.34 6.71 -8.48
C ASP A 147 -4.08 6.14 -9.15
N ILE A 148 -4.19 5.84 -10.44
CA ILE A 148 -3.07 5.38 -11.26
C ILE A 148 -2.79 6.43 -12.32
N SER A 149 -1.55 6.89 -12.40
CA SER A 149 -1.05 7.69 -13.52
C SER A 149 -0.06 6.88 -14.35
N VAL A 150 -0.08 7.07 -15.66
CA VAL A 150 0.80 6.38 -16.60
C VAL A 150 1.57 7.41 -17.41
N GLU A 151 2.88 7.29 -17.38
CA GLU A 151 3.79 7.96 -18.30
C GLU A 151 4.08 6.95 -19.43
N PRO A 152 3.53 7.17 -20.63
CA PRO A 152 3.69 6.20 -21.72
C PRO A 152 5.16 6.13 -22.17
N GLY A 153 5.60 4.91 -22.45
CA GLY A 153 6.93 4.65 -23.03
C GLY A 153 6.96 4.77 -24.55
N GLU A 154 8.05 4.31 -25.16
CA GLU A 154 8.23 4.21 -26.61
C GLU A 154 8.17 2.73 -27.00
N PRO A 155 7.35 2.32 -27.97
CA PRO A 155 7.30 0.94 -28.43
C PRO A 155 8.69 0.47 -28.90
N GLY A 156 9.18 -0.66 -28.38
CA GLY A 156 10.52 -1.19 -28.68
C GLY A 156 11.68 -0.32 -28.14
N GLY A 157 11.39 0.72 -27.34
CA GLY A 157 12.35 1.63 -26.77
C GLY A 157 12.32 1.68 -25.24
N LYS A 158 12.21 2.87 -24.67
CA LYS A 158 12.13 3.03 -23.20
C LYS A 158 10.79 2.53 -22.67
N PRO A 159 10.78 1.70 -21.60
CA PRO A 159 9.54 1.30 -20.94
C PRO A 159 8.80 2.51 -20.40
N GLY A 160 7.48 2.46 -20.43
CA GLY A 160 6.62 3.41 -19.75
C GLY A 160 6.71 3.23 -18.23
N ARG A 161 6.11 4.14 -17.50
CA ARG A 161 6.05 4.11 -16.03
C ARG A 161 4.62 4.25 -15.55
N ALA A 162 4.17 3.33 -14.75
CA ALA A 162 2.94 3.48 -13.98
C ALA A 162 3.29 3.90 -12.54
N ARG A 163 2.49 4.81 -12.00
CA ARG A 163 2.61 5.32 -10.64
C ARG A 163 1.26 5.22 -9.93
N LEU A 164 1.25 4.66 -8.74
CA LEU A 164 0.14 4.79 -7.79
C LEU A 164 0.31 6.09 -7.01
N ASN A 165 -0.70 6.93 -7.07
CA ASN A 165 -0.78 8.15 -6.28
C ASN A 165 -1.71 7.88 -5.11
N LEU A 166 -1.15 7.75 -3.91
CA LEU A 166 -1.95 7.53 -2.70
C LEU A 166 -2.52 8.87 -2.22
N THR A 167 -3.84 8.94 -2.10
CA THR A 167 -4.57 10.10 -1.57
C THR A 167 -4.90 9.94 -0.10
N GLU A 168 -5.21 8.71 0.32
CA GLU A 168 -5.56 8.39 1.70
C GLU A 168 -4.84 7.13 2.15
N PHE A 169 -4.42 7.12 3.40
CA PHE A 169 -3.86 5.95 4.05
C PHE A 169 -4.36 5.87 5.49
N THR A 170 -4.94 4.73 5.87
CA THR A 170 -5.50 4.49 7.20
C THR A 170 -4.92 3.23 7.81
N LEU A 171 -4.66 3.28 9.11
CA LEU A 171 -4.31 2.14 9.96
C LEU A 171 -5.49 1.87 10.91
N GLY A 172 -6.14 0.72 10.76
CA GLY A 172 -7.41 0.46 11.42
C GLY A 172 -8.45 1.51 11.02
N LYS A 173 -8.95 2.27 12.00
CA LYS A 173 -9.85 3.41 11.79
C LYS A 173 -9.13 4.76 11.79
N GLN A 174 -7.82 4.77 12.05
CA GLN A 174 -7.06 6.02 12.19
C GLN A 174 -6.52 6.48 10.83
N PRO A 175 -6.96 7.62 10.29
CA PRO A 175 -6.34 8.21 9.12
C PRO A 175 -4.96 8.74 9.48
N VAL A 176 -3.95 8.31 8.74
CA VAL A 176 -2.55 8.69 8.97
C VAL A 176 -2.00 9.59 7.85
N GLY A 177 -2.80 9.84 6.80
CA GLY A 177 -2.35 10.54 5.62
C GLY A 177 -1.40 9.71 4.77
N ALA A 178 -0.98 10.24 3.64
CA ALA A 178 -0.09 9.51 2.71
C ALA A 178 1.40 9.64 3.07
N TRP A 179 1.80 10.66 3.82
CA TRP A 179 3.21 10.93 4.13
C TRP A 179 3.91 9.84 4.98
N PRO A 180 3.26 9.21 6.00
CA PRO A 180 3.93 8.17 6.76
C PRO A 180 4.16 6.90 5.94
N PHE A 181 3.36 6.65 4.90
CA PHE A 181 3.56 5.52 4.01
C PHE A 181 4.98 5.52 3.40
N SER A 182 5.45 6.67 2.94
CA SER A 182 6.81 6.79 2.38
C SER A 182 7.90 6.56 3.42
N ILE A 183 7.64 6.93 4.69
CA ILE A 183 8.58 6.70 5.81
C ILE A 183 8.55 5.23 6.23
N VAL A 184 7.36 4.67 6.46
CA VAL A 184 7.17 3.28 6.90
C VAL A 184 7.71 2.30 5.87
N MET A 185 7.45 2.57 4.59
CA MET A 185 7.89 1.69 3.51
C MET A 185 9.31 2.00 3.02
N GLY A 186 9.91 3.11 3.45
CA GLY A 186 11.26 3.52 3.08
C GLY A 186 11.51 3.50 1.56
N PRO A 187 12.72 3.12 1.10
CA PRO A 187 13.02 3.00 -0.32
C PRO A 187 12.16 1.95 -1.05
N ALA A 188 11.66 0.92 -0.33
CA ALA A 188 10.75 -0.07 -0.88
C ALA A 188 9.41 0.56 -1.24
N GLY A 189 8.91 1.53 -0.46
CA GLY A 189 7.66 2.25 -0.76
C GLY A 189 7.67 2.94 -2.12
N SER A 190 8.79 3.55 -2.48
CA SER A 190 8.93 4.19 -3.80
C SER A 190 8.90 3.18 -4.95
N ARG A 191 9.38 1.95 -4.74
CA ARG A 191 9.33 0.85 -5.72
C ARG A 191 7.95 0.23 -5.80
N LEU A 192 7.23 0.16 -4.68
CA LEU A 192 5.85 -0.34 -4.64
C LEU A 192 4.88 0.59 -5.38
N LEU A 193 5.15 1.89 -5.36
CA LEU A 193 4.31 2.90 -5.99
C LEU A 193 4.66 3.17 -7.46
N LYS A 194 5.76 2.63 -7.96
CA LYS A 194 6.23 2.86 -9.33
C LYS A 194 6.69 1.55 -9.94
N TRP A 195 6.20 1.25 -11.13
CA TRP A 195 6.68 0.09 -11.88
C TRP A 195 6.79 0.41 -13.36
N ALA A 196 7.65 -0.33 -14.02
CA ALA A 196 7.79 -0.26 -15.47
C ALA A 196 6.58 -0.96 -16.12
N VAL A 197 6.04 -0.34 -17.15
CA VAL A 197 5.04 -0.94 -18.04
C VAL A 197 5.62 -1.06 -19.44
N PRO A 198 5.15 -2.05 -20.26
CA PRO A 198 5.57 -2.17 -21.65
C PRO A 198 5.42 -0.85 -22.40
N GLY A 199 6.35 -0.56 -23.31
CA GLY A 199 6.33 0.69 -24.11
C GLY A 199 5.12 0.81 -25.01
N SER A 200 4.51 -0.33 -25.37
CA SER A 200 3.26 -0.41 -26.12
C SER A 200 2.03 0.07 -25.35
N VAL A 201 2.09 0.16 -24.02
CA VAL A 201 0.97 0.64 -23.20
C VAL A 201 0.77 2.15 -23.37
N ARG A 202 -0.42 2.52 -23.86
CA ARG A 202 -0.82 3.91 -24.06
C ARG A 202 -1.48 4.51 -22.82
N SER A 203 -2.44 3.79 -22.22
CA SER A 203 -3.16 4.22 -21.02
C SER A 203 -3.55 3.03 -20.16
N ILE A 204 -3.70 3.29 -18.85
CA ILE A 204 -4.31 2.41 -17.87
C ILE A 204 -5.44 3.21 -17.23
N GLU A 205 -6.67 2.76 -17.41
CA GLU A 205 -7.86 3.44 -16.93
C GLU A 205 -8.57 2.56 -15.91
N ILE A 206 -8.94 3.14 -14.77
CA ILE A 206 -9.75 2.45 -13.77
C ILE A 206 -11.20 2.76 -14.07
N GLU A 207 -11.94 1.74 -14.44
CA GLU A 207 -13.39 1.77 -14.62
C GLU A 207 -14.07 1.11 -13.42
N ASP A 208 -15.41 1.05 -13.45
CA ASP A 208 -16.15 0.34 -12.41
C ASP A 208 -15.78 -1.16 -12.40
N ARG A 209 -15.20 -1.62 -11.30
CA ARG A 209 -14.80 -3.02 -11.04
C ARG A 209 -13.77 -3.63 -12.00
N ARG A 210 -13.09 -2.82 -12.82
CA ARG A 210 -12.08 -3.30 -13.76
C ARG A 210 -11.02 -2.24 -14.09
N VAL A 211 -9.88 -2.71 -14.51
CA VAL A 211 -8.81 -1.90 -15.10
C VAL A 211 -8.73 -2.23 -16.58
N VAL A 212 -8.73 -1.19 -17.41
CA VAL A 212 -8.62 -1.29 -18.87
C VAL A 212 -7.25 -0.78 -19.29
N ILE A 213 -6.44 -1.64 -19.90
CA ILE A 213 -5.11 -1.32 -20.42
C ILE A 213 -5.21 -1.22 -21.93
N ARG A 214 -4.95 -0.04 -22.47
CA ARG A 214 -4.95 0.20 -23.92
C ARG A 214 -3.52 0.23 -24.43
N THR A 215 -3.28 -0.49 -25.51
CA THR A 215 -2.00 -0.50 -26.23
C THR A 215 -2.08 0.36 -27.51
N ARG A 216 -0.94 0.73 -28.02
CA ARG A 216 -0.81 1.42 -29.32
C ARG A 216 -0.83 0.43 -30.46
#